data_8aaafe0e56bd58649ef90a153fe24943
#
_entry.id   8aaafe0e56bd58649ef90a153fe24943
#
_cell.length_a   1.000
_cell.length_b   1.000
_cell.length_c   1.000
_cell.angle_alpha   90.00
_cell.angle_beta   90.00
_cell.angle_gamma   90.00
#
_symmetry.space_group_name_H-M   'P 1'
#
loop_
_entity.id
_entity.type
_entity.pdbx_description
1 polymer ?
#
loop_
_entity_poly.entity_id
_entity_poly.type
_entity_poly.pdbx_seq_one_letter_code
_entity_poly.pdbx_strand_id
1 'polypeptide(L)'
;MLAKIALSAATFAIDRPYSYRVPAQLENLLEPGMRVLVPFGKGNRSSEGLVLSLEQAEETHRLKEIQTLLDRRPVLTPEGIQLALWMRERFFCTVYAAALTMLPTGLWYVLKEGYALAPGVDRETWEAKTAGHPRARQVMTLLHGAGGRADLAQIRAIPDGKDPRGVLRELEKAGLVVRETQARRKVKDKTEQIASLAVDPAEALARMEPRRKTAPMGYEVTSLLCNLGSASVKELCYFTGASHQTVKSLEKRGILRLQEREVFRHQLPDIQQTQPLSPLNEAQQAAYEGLRALMNGGKPEAALLYGVTGSGKTQVYLHLIEQTLAAGRGAIVMVPEIALTPSLLQLFLTHFGRQVAVLHSCLSTGERYDEWKRVRDGQASVVIGTRSAVFAPLADVGLMILDEEQESSYQSESMVRYHAREVAKFRCTHHKGLLLLGSATPAVESRYAAEMGQYHLFTLRQRYNAHQMPKVRLVDMKQELRQGNATGLSGLLREELEENLRRGEQSILFLNRRGNSRMVVCSQCGEVPTCPRCSVHLTYHSANGRLMCHYCGHSQPLPELCPHCYGRLQFVGMGTQKLQEALEESYPGVEIMRMDADTITATQSHEVLLDRFRWKQVPILLGTQKIGRAHV
;
A
#
# COMPACT_ATOMS: atom_id res chain seq x y z
N MET A 1 -18.74 3.86 -32.81
CA MET A 1 -17.44 3.68 -32.13
C MET A 1 -17.40 2.35 -31.35
N LEU A 2 -16.26 1.70 -31.28
CA LEU A 2 -16.03 0.41 -30.64
C LEU A 2 -14.95 0.54 -29.55
N ALA A 3 -15.19 -0.04 -28.37
CA ALA A 3 -14.20 -0.09 -27.28
C ALA A 3 -13.66 -1.51 -27.10
N LYS A 4 -12.35 -1.66 -26.96
CA LYS A 4 -11.68 -2.88 -26.53
C LYS A 4 -11.52 -2.85 -25.01
N ILE A 5 -12.07 -3.84 -24.32
CA ILE A 5 -12.23 -3.82 -22.86
C ILE A 5 -11.65 -5.09 -22.25
N ALA A 6 -10.80 -4.92 -21.23
CA ALA A 6 -10.36 -5.98 -20.33
C ALA A 6 -11.38 -6.16 -19.19
N LEU A 7 -11.83 -7.38 -18.94
CA LEU A 7 -12.95 -7.65 -18.04
C LEU A 7 -12.51 -8.24 -16.69
N SER A 8 -13.13 -7.79 -15.62
CA SER A 8 -12.91 -8.32 -14.27
C SER A 8 -13.38 -9.78 -14.12
N ALA A 9 -14.38 -10.18 -14.89
CA ALA A 9 -14.92 -11.55 -14.88
C ALA A 9 -14.12 -12.54 -15.75
N ALA A 10 -13.13 -12.09 -16.53
CA ALA A 10 -12.32 -12.97 -17.34
C ALA A 10 -11.32 -13.74 -16.48
N THR A 11 -11.23 -15.06 -16.71
CA THR A 11 -10.13 -15.88 -16.18
C THR A 11 -8.95 -15.82 -17.15
N PHE A 12 -7.75 -16.22 -16.73
CA PHE A 12 -6.55 -16.16 -17.55
C PHE A 12 -6.71 -16.85 -18.93
N ALA A 13 -7.42 -17.99 -18.98
CA ALA A 13 -7.65 -18.74 -20.22
C ALA A 13 -8.50 -18.00 -21.25
N ILE A 14 -9.36 -17.09 -20.83
CA ILE A 14 -10.24 -16.30 -21.71
C ILE A 14 -9.93 -14.81 -21.66
N ASP A 15 -8.79 -14.43 -21.08
CA ASP A 15 -8.35 -13.05 -20.94
C ASP A 15 -7.84 -12.50 -22.28
N ARG A 16 -8.73 -11.84 -22.96
CA ARG A 16 -8.47 -11.09 -24.21
C ARG A 16 -9.26 -9.79 -24.22
N PRO A 17 -8.89 -8.79 -25.03
CA PRO A 17 -9.73 -7.62 -25.21
C PRO A 17 -11.08 -8.00 -25.84
N TYR A 18 -12.17 -7.65 -25.15
CA TYR A 18 -13.54 -7.84 -25.64
C TYR A 18 -14.06 -6.58 -26.27
N SER A 19 -14.75 -6.72 -27.41
CA SER A 19 -15.30 -5.59 -28.17
C SER A 19 -16.72 -5.28 -27.69
N TYR A 20 -16.95 -4.00 -27.40
CA TYR A 20 -18.26 -3.46 -27.04
C TYR A 20 -18.57 -2.23 -27.85
N ARG A 21 -19.87 -2.06 -28.20
CA ARG A 21 -20.36 -0.83 -28.81
C ARG A 21 -20.38 0.29 -27.77
N VAL A 22 -19.92 1.46 -28.16
CA VAL A 22 -20.01 2.67 -27.34
C VAL A 22 -21.36 3.35 -27.63
N PRO A 23 -22.23 3.58 -26.63
CA PRO A 23 -23.45 4.35 -26.83
C PRO A 23 -23.14 5.78 -27.25
N ALA A 24 -23.96 6.39 -28.12
CA ALA A 24 -23.76 7.74 -28.62
C ALA A 24 -23.56 8.80 -27.50
N GLN A 25 -24.22 8.59 -26.35
CA GLN A 25 -24.11 9.47 -25.17
C GLN A 25 -22.71 9.43 -24.52
N LEU A 26 -21.93 8.36 -24.74
CA LEU A 26 -20.60 8.15 -24.15
C LEU A 26 -19.47 8.39 -25.16
N GLU A 27 -19.74 8.58 -26.44
CA GLU A 27 -18.70 8.69 -27.47
C GLU A 27 -17.71 9.83 -27.24
N ASN A 28 -18.17 10.95 -26.68
CA ASN A 28 -17.34 12.11 -26.36
C ASN A 28 -16.79 12.12 -24.92
N LEU A 29 -17.14 11.13 -24.10
CA LEU A 29 -16.78 11.06 -22.70
C LEU A 29 -15.84 9.90 -22.40
N LEU A 30 -15.86 8.87 -23.23
CA LEU A 30 -15.11 7.63 -23.01
C LEU A 30 -13.69 7.75 -23.53
N GLU A 31 -12.73 7.49 -22.65
CA GLU A 31 -11.30 7.50 -22.96
C GLU A 31 -10.65 6.17 -22.56
N PRO A 32 -9.55 5.75 -23.25
CA PRO A 32 -8.72 4.65 -22.77
C PRO A 32 -8.23 4.89 -21.34
N GLY A 33 -8.19 3.83 -20.52
CA GLY A 33 -7.83 3.92 -19.11
C GLY A 33 -9.01 4.20 -18.17
N MET A 34 -10.21 4.44 -18.69
CA MET A 34 -11.44 4.53 -17.89
C MET A 34 -12.05 3.15 -17.63
N ARG A 35 -12.76 3.02 -16.51
CA ARG A 35 -13.52 1.83 -16.19
C ARG A 35 -15.00 2.00 -16.56
N VAL A 36 -15.58 0.91 -16.99
CA VAL A 36 -16.97 0.83 -17.44
C VAL A 36 -17.66 -0.40 -16.86
N LEU A 37 -18.99 -0.36 -16.83
CA LEU A 37 -19.82 -1.52 -16.56
C LEU A 37 -20.34 -2.07 -17.88
N VAL A 38 -20.17 -3.37 -18.09
CA VAL A 38 -20.57 -4.05 -19.34
C VAL A 38 -21.27 -5.37 -19.06
N PRO A 39 -22.18 -5.81 -19.94
CA PRO A 39 -22.83 -7.13 -19.83
C PRO A 39 -21.89 -8.23 -20.33
N PHE A 40 -21.62 -9.26 -19.51
CA PHE A 40 -20.74 -10.36 -19.87
C PHE A 40 -21.41 -11.75 -19.75
N GLY A 41 -20.98 -12.69 -20.58
CA GLY A 41 -21.47 -14.06 -20.61
C GLY A 41 -22.89 -14.22 -21.18
N LYS A 42 -23.40 -15.46 -21.20
CA LYS A 42 -24.75 -15.80 -21.73
C LYS A 42 -25.87 -15.16 -20.90
N GLY A 43 -25.65 -14.90 -19.62
CA GLY A 43 -26.64 -14.30 -18.70
C GLY A 43 -26.54 -12.77 -18.59
N ASN A 44 -25.80 -12.10 -19.44
CA ASN A 44 -25.63 -10.63 -19.44
C ASN A 44 -25.36 -10.03 -18.04
N ARG A 45 -24.59 -10.73 -17.20
CA ARG A 45 -24.23 -10.23 -15.88
C ARG A 45 -23.33 -9.00 -16.02
N SER A 46 -23.66 -7.95 -15.29
CA SER A 46 -22.81 -6.76 -15.27
C SER A 46 -21.43 -7.07 -14.70
N SER A 47 -20.41 -6.72 -15.44
CA SER A 47 -18.99 -6.90 -15.09
C SER A 47 -18.28 -5.56 -15.24
N GLU A 48 -17.38 -5.29 -14.32
CA GLU A 48 -16.47 -4.15 -14.46
C GLU A 48 -15.44 -4.45 -15.54
N GLY A 49 -15.11 -3.46 -16.36
CA GLY A 49 -14.12 -3.55 -17.41
C GLY A 49 -13.26 -2.30 -17.49
N LEU A 50 -12.04 -2.44 -17.98
CA LEU A 50 -11.12 -1.36 -18.28
C LEU A 50 -11.03 -1.15 -19.79
N VAL A 51 -11.23 0.06 -20.24
CA VAL A 51 -11.08 0.44 -21.66
C VAL A 51 -9.61 0.49 -22.03
N LEU A 52 -9.20 -0.32 -22.99
CA LEU A 52 -7.81 -0.41 -23.47
C LEU A 52 -7.59 0.49 -24.69
N SER A 53 -8.52 0.45 -25.64
CA SER A 53 -8.48 1.27 -26.85
C SER A 53 -9.88 1.54 -27.39
N LEU A 54 -9.99 2.59 -28.21
CA LEU A 54 -11.17 2.98 -28.97
C LEU A 54 -10.86 2.88 -30.46
N GLU A 55 -11.79 2.33 -31.24
CA GLU A 55 -11.64 2.10 -32.68
C GLU A 55 -12.90 2.54 -33.41
N GLN A 56 -12.76 3.05 -34.63
CA GLN A 56 -13.89 3.25 -35.53
C GLN A 56 -14.19 1.91 -36.23
N ALA A 57 -15.44 1.48 -36.21
CA ALA A 57 -15.87 0.26 -36.88
C ALA A 57 -17.24 0.47 -37.56
N GLU A 58 -17.39 -0.02 -38.77
CA GLU A 58 -18.61 0.13 -39.58
C GLU A 58 -19.74 -0.81 -39.09
N GLU A 59 -19.40 -2.03 -38.64
CA GLU A 59 -20.38 -3.00 -38.18
C GLU A 59 -20.31 -3.20 -36.64
N THR A 60 -21.11 -2.46 -35.90
CA THR A 60 -21.22 -2.62 -34.43
C THR A 60 -22.53 -3.20 -33.95
N HIS A 61 -23.51 -3.45 -34.83
CA HIS A 61 -24.88 -3.80 -34.48
C HIS A 61 -25.04 -5.14 -33.73
N ARG A 62 -24.09 -6.08 -33.88
CA ARG A 62 -24.11 -7.38 -33.19
C ARG A 62 -23.39 -7.37 -31.84
N LEU A 63 -22.76 -6.26 -31.48
CA LEU A 63 -21.98 -6.16 -30.25
C LEU A 63 -22.85 -5.71 -29.08
N LYS A 64 -22.53 -6.22 -27.88
CA LYS A 64 -23.12 -5.70 -26.65
C LYS A 64 -22.66 -4.29 -26.38
N GLU A 65 -23.51 -3.50 -25.71
CA GLU A 65 -23.23 -2.11 -25.37
C GLU A 65 -22.63 -1.96 -23.99
N ILE A 66 -21.84 -0.88 -23.82
CA ILE A 66 -21.40 -0.38 -22.51
C ILE A 66 -22.64 0.13 -21.76
N GLN A 67 -22.83 -0.35 -20.52
CA GLN A 67 -23.99 0.05 -19.69
C GLN A 67 -23.78 1.39 -19.03
N THR A 68 -22.61 1.62 -18.44
CA THR A 68 -22.36 2.83 -17.63
C THR A 68 -20.85 3.11 -17.58
N LEU A 69 -20.50 4.39 -17.60
CA LEU A 69 -19.16 4.89 -17.30
C LEU A 69 -18.98 4.97 -15.77
N LEU A 70 -17.92 4.39 -15.25
CA LEU A 70 -17.62 4.36 -13.82
C LEU A 70 -16.73 5.54 -13.38
N ASP A 71 -15.82 5.96 -14.22
CA ASP A 71 -14.87 7.03 -13.92
C ASP A 71 -15.15 8.29 -14.74
N ARG A 72 -14.89 9.46 -14.16
CA ARG A 72 -14.99 10.75 -14.85
C ARG A 72 -13.73 11.12 -15.64
N ARG A 73 -12.61 10.47 -15.37
CA ARG A 73 -11.29 10.66 -16.00
C ARG A 73 -10.58 9.32 -16.03
N PRO A 74 -9.64 9.10 -16.93
CA PRO A 74 -8.80 7.90 -16.95
C PRO A 74 -8.14 7.65 -15.59
N VAL A 75 -8.25 6.43 -15.09
CA VAL A 75 -7.58 5.98 -13.85
C VAL A 75 -6.23 5.36 -14.14
N LEU A 76 -6.00 4.92 -15.38
CA LEU A 76 -4.71 4.51 -15.90
C LEU A 76 -4.27 5.40 -17.05
N THR A 77 -2.99 5.72 -17.06
CA THR A 77 -2.31 6.39 -18.19
C THR A 77 -2.13 5.41 -19.36
N PRO A 78 -1.79 5.88 -20.57
CA PRO A 78 -1.39 5.00 -21.68
C PRO A 78 -0.23 4.07 -21.30
N GLU A 79 0.77 4.56 -20.53
CA GLU A 79 1.83 3.74 -19.96
C GLU A 79 1.25 2.63 -19.07
N GLY A 80 0.30 2.98 -18.18
CA GLY A 80 -0.33 2.02 -17.26
C GLY A 80 -1.09 0.91 -18.01
N ILE A 81 -1.72 1.21 -19.14
CA ILE A 81 -2.35 0.20 -20.01
C ILE A 81 -1.29 -0.73 -20.62
N GLN A 82 -0.20 -0.18 -21.15
CA GLN A 82 0.91 -0.97 -21.69
C GLN A 82 1.57 -1.84 -20.60
N LEU A 83 1.76 -1.28 -19.42
CA LEU A 83 2.27 -2.00 -18.27
C LEU A 83 1.34 -3.16 -17.87
N ALA A 84 0.01 -2.96 -17.88
CA ALA A 84 -0.95 -4.03 -17.57
C ALA A 84 -0.87 -5.18 -18.59
N LEU A 85 -0.74 -4.86 -19.87
CA LEU A 85 -0.55 -5.84 -20.94
C LEU A 85 0.76 -6.62 -20.76
N TRP A 86 1.86 -5.91 -20.48
CA TRP A 86 3.17 -6.52 -20.22
C TRP A 86 3.15 -7.40 -18.97
N MET A 87 2.50 -6.95 -17.88
CA MET A 87 2.36 -7.72 -16.64
C MET A 87 1.58 -9.01 -16.85
N ARG A 88 0.56 -9.01 -17.70
CA ARG A 88 -0.20 -10.21 -18.05
C ARG A 88 0.72 -11.31 -18.58
N GLU A 89 1.59 -10.97 -19.50
CA GLU A 89 2.51 -11.92 -20.12
C GLU A 89 3.64 -12.36 -19.18
N ARG A 90 4.16 -11.41 -18.39
CA ARG A 90 5.31 -11.64 -17.53
C ARG A 90 4.98 -12.36 -16.23
N PHE A 91 3.80 -12.10 -15.64
CA PHE A 91 3.40 -12.59 -14.32
C PHE A 91 2.17 -13.49 -14.33
N PHE A 92 1.73 -13.92 -15.50
CA PHE A 92 0.62 -14.88 -15.68
C PHE A 92 -0.67 -14.46 -14.94
N CYS A 93 -1.04 -13.21 -15.02
CA CYS A 93 -2.26 -12.64 -14.47
C CYS A 93 -3.20 -12.14 -15.59
N THR A 94 -4.44 -11.77 -15.27
CA THR A 94 -5.30 -11.10 -16.24
C THR A 94 -4.92 -9.63 -16.38
N VAL A 95 -5.18 -9.03 -17.56
CA VAL A 95 -4.96 -7.59 -17.79
C VAL A 95 -5.71 -6.75 -16.75
N TYR A 96 -6.96 -7.13 -16.45
CA TYR A 96 -7.76 -6.43 -15.46
C TYR A 96 -7.15 -6.55 -14.03
N ALA A 97 -6.66 -7.72 -13.63
CA ALA A 97 -6.01 -7.90 -12.34
C ALA A 97 -4.72 -7.09 -12.23
N ALA A 98 -3.92 -7.05 -13.30
CA ALA A 98 -2.73 -6.20 -13.38
C ALA A 98 -3.09 -4.72 -13.21
N ALA A 99 -4.08 -4.22 -13.97
CA ALA A 99 -4.58 -2.86 -13.87
C ALA A 99 -5.08 -2.51 -12.47
N LEU A 100 -5.85 -3.42 -11.86
CA LEU A 100 -6.39 -3.22 -10.51
C LEU A 100 -5.29 -3.15 -9.44
N THR A 101 -4.17 -3.87 -9.64
CA THR A 101 -3.01 -3.83 -8.74
C THR A 101 -2.33 -2.46 -8.73
N MET A 102 -2.42 -1.70 -9.81
CA MET A 102 -1.85 -0.35 -9.94
C MET A 102 -2.71 0.71 -9.24
N LEU A 103 -3.98 0.41 -8.96
CA LEU A 103 -4.94 1.36 -8.41
C LEU A 103 -5.06 1.23 -6.89
N PRO A 104 -5.15 2.35 -6.16
CA PRO A 104 -5.41 2.29 -4.73
C PRO A 104 -6.79 1.68 -4.46
N THR A 105 -6.90 0.89 -3.39
CA THR A 105 -8.13 0.18 -3.01
C THR A 105 -9.34 1.10 -2.79
N GLY A 106 -9.10 2.40 -2.55
CA GLY A 106 -10.15 3.43 -2.45
C GLY A 106 -10.91 3.67 -3.74
N LEU A 107 -10.27 3.44 -4.88
CA LEU A 107 -10.89 3.54 -6.20
C LEU A 107 -11.75 2.33 -6.59
N TRP A 108 -11.65 1.22 -5.86
CA TRP A 108 -12.40 0.01 -6.21
C TRP A 108 -13.90 0.23 -6.06
N TYR A 109 -14.65 -0.33 -7.00
CA TYR A 109 -16.10 -0.32 -6.94
C TYR A 109 -16.62 -1.56 -6.19
N VAL A 110 -17.69 -1.35 -5.45
CA VAL A 110 -18.53 -2.43 -4.94
C VAL A 110 -19.78 -2.42 -5.80
N LEU A 111 -19.95 -3.49 -6.57
CA LEU A 111 -21.16 -3.68 -7.36
C LEU A 111 -22.26 -4.20 -6.42
N LYS A 112 -23.29 -3.39 -6.20
CA LYS A 112 -24.48 -3.79 -5.48
C LYS A 112 -25.58 -4.14 -6.47
N GLU A 113 -26.10 -5.33 -6.34
CA GLU A 113 -27.28 -5.78 -7.06
C GLU A 113 -28.50 -5.11 -6.44
N GLY A 114 -29.25 -4.38 -7.22
CA GLY A 114 -30.49 -3.74 -6.83
C GLY A 114 -31.61 -4.07 -7.82
N TYR A 115 -32.82 -3.71 -7.44
CA TYR A 115 -34.02 -3.89 -8.23
C TYR A 115 -34.84 -2.61 -8.19
N ALA A 116 -35.38 -2.22 -9.34
CA ALA A 116 -36.27 -1.08 -9.48
C ALA A 116 -37.62 -1.52 -10.04
N LEU A 117 -38.68 -0.77 -9.76
CA LEU A 117 -39.95 -0.96 -10.44
C LEU A 117 -39.77 -0.70 -11.94
N ALA A 118 -40.33 -1.56 -12.77
CA ALA A 118 -40.29 -1.37 -14.22
C ALA A 118 -41.06 -0.10 -14.61
N PRO A 119 -40.61 0.64 -15.66
CA PRO A 119 -41.27 1.83 -16.11
C PRO A 119 -42.77 1.60 -16.41
N GLY A 120 -43.64 2.43 -15.89
CA GLY A 120 -45.09 2.34 -16.12
C GLY A 120 -45.83 1.33 -15.23
N VAL A 121 -45.15 0.69 -14.27
CA VAL A 121 -45.80 -0.21 -13.30
C VAL A 121 -46.39 0.63 -12.16
N ASP A 122 -47.71 0.74 -12.12
CA ASP A 122 -48.45 1.37 -11.03
C ASP A 122 -48.83 0.35 -9.94
N ARG A 123 -49.45 0.85 -8.88
CA ARG A 123 -49.82 0.06 -7.72
C ARG A 123 -50.87 -1.00 -8.04
N GLU A 124 -51.86 -0.63 -8.84
CA GLU A 124 -52.96 -1.53 -9.22
C GLU A 124 -52.45 -2.71 -10.06
N THR A 125 -51.56 -2.43 -11.01
CA THR A 125 -50.94 -3.45 -11.88
C THR A 125 -50.18 -4.49 -11.12
N TRP A 126 -49.29 -4.10 -10.17
CA TRP A 126 -48.52 -5.09 -9.48
C TRP A 126 -49.31 -5.80 -8.37
N GLU A 127 -50.28 -5.15 -7.70
CA GLU A 127 -51.15 -5.80 -6.72
C GLU A 127 -51.99 -6.91 -7.39
N ALA A 128 -52.55 -6.67 -8.57
CA ALA A 128 -53.27 -7.68 -9.33
C ALA A 128 -52.37 -8.85 -9.74
N LYS A 129 -51.17 -8.60 -10.27
CA LYS A 129 -50.25 -9.63 -10.72
C LYS A 129 -49.60 -10.42 -9.57
N THR A 130 -49.60 -9.92 -8.35
CA THR A 130 -48.99 -10.59 -7.17
C THR A 130 -50.03 -11.13 -6.17
N ALA A 131 -51.34 -11.09 -6.47
CA ALA A 131 -52.41 -11.48 -5.56
C ALA A 131 -52.28 -12.89 -5.01
N GLY A 132 -51.76 -13.85 -5.81
CA GLY A 132 -51.55 -15.24 -5.41
C GLY A 132 -50.16 -15.56 -4.81
N HIS A 133 -49.27 -14.56 -4.70
CA HIS A 133 -47.87 -14.75 -4.31
C HIS A 133 -47.45 -13.81 -3.16
N PRO A 134 -47.66 -14.21 -1.89
CA PRO A 134 -47.45 -13.34 -0.73
C PRO A 134 -46.05 -12.69 -0.67
N ARG A 135 -45.03 -13.47 -1.04
CA ARG A 135 -43.63 -12.98 -1.04
C ARG A 135 -43.35 -11.99 -2.15
N ALA A 136 -43.86 -12.22 -3.36
CA ALA A 136 -43.77 -11.27 -4.45
C ALA A 136 -44.42 -9.93 -4.05
N ARG A 137 -45.57 -9.99 -3.38
CA ARG A 137 -46.27 -8.82 -2.83
C ARG A 137 -45.47 -8.06 -1.79
N GLN A 138 -44.78 -8.77 -0.87
CA GLN A 138 -43.89 -8.12 0.12
C GLN A 138 -42.72 -7.40 -0.54
N VAL A 139 -42.07 -8.02 -1.56
CA VAL A 139 -40.99 -7.39 -2.32
C VAL A 139 -41.49 -6.16 -3.06
N MET A 140 -42.65 -6.21 -3.71
CA MET A 140 -43.23 -5.06 -4.42
C MET A 140 -43.64 -3.94 -3.46
N THR A 141 -44.17 -4.27 -2.28
CA THR A 141 -44.51 -3.28 -1.23
C THR A 141 -43.22 -2.60 -0.73
N LEU A 142 -42.13 -3.35 -0.49
CA LEU A 142 -40.87 -2.77 -0.09
C LEU A 142 -40.33 -1.82 -1.17
N LEU A 143 -40.32 -2.25 -2.43
CA LEU A 143 -39.87 -1.42 -3.55
C LEU A 143 -40.68 -0.15 -3.68
N HIS A 144 -41.99 -0.24 -3.60
CA HIS A 144 -42.89 0.92 -3.69
C HIS A 144 -42.67 1.89 -2.51
N GLY A 145 -42.54 1.37 -1.27
CA GLY A 145 -42.27 2.17 -0.06
C GLY A 145 -40.87 2.78 -0.03
N ALA A 146 -39.89 2.19 -0.72
CA ALA A 146 -38.52 2.68 -0.83
C ALA A 146 -38.31 3.65 -2.04
N GLY A 147 -39.36 4.24 -2.58
CA GLY A 147 -39.23 5.15 -3.71
C GLY A 147 -38.96 4.46 -5.05
N GLY A 148 -39.43 3.25 -5.21
CA GLY A 148 -39.35 2.46 -6.45
C GLY A 148 -38.05 1.68 -6.61
N ARG A 149 -37.12 1.70 -5.65
CA ARG A 149 -35.80 1.02 -5.73
C ARG A 149 -35.38 0.44 -4.40
N ALA A 150 -34.79 -0.76 -4.42
CA ALA A 150 -34.17 -1.36 -3.24
C ALA A 150 -32.95 -2.20 -3.62
N ASP A 151 -31.94 -2.28 -2.75
CA ASP A 151 -30.83 -3.21 -2.95
C ASP A 151 -31.19 -4.64 -2.48
N LEU A 152 -30.44 -5.63 -2.99
CA LEU A 152 -30.70 -7.04 -2.67
C LEU A 152 -30.58 -7.32 -1.16
N ALA A 153 -29.78 -6.56 -0.42
CA ALA A 153 -29.63 -6.71 1.03
C ALA A 153 -30.90 -6.26 1.76
N GLN A 154 -31.52 -5.17 1.33
CA GLN A 154 -32.80 -4.69 1.85
C GLN A 154 -33.92 -5.69 1.57
N ILE A 155 -33.94 -6.27 0.37
CA ILE A 155 -34.95 -7.30 0.01
C ILE A 155 -34.72 -8.59 0.81
N ARG A 156 -33.49 -8.96 1.09
CA ARG A 156 -33.17 -10.11 1.97
C ARG A 156 -33.55 -9.90 3.42
N ALA A 157 -33.64 -8.66 3.87
CA ALA A 157 -34.07 -8.34 5.23
C ALA A 157 -35.58 -8.55 5.47
N ILE A 158 -36.35 -8.88 4.45
CA ILE A 158 -37.76 -9.27 4.61
C ILE A 158 -37.81 -10.58 5.43
N PRO A 159 -38.57 -10.63 6.55
CA PRO A 159 -38.53 -11.74 7.52
C PRO A 159 -39.22 -13.00 6.98
N ASP A 160 -38.55 -13.82 6.19
CA ASP A 160 -39.04 -15.14 5.80
C ASP A 160 -37.92 -16.19 5.63
N GLY A 161 -36.65 -15.78 5.81
CA GLY A 161 -35.48 -16.67 5.82
C GLY A 161 -35.09 -17.31 4.50
N LYS A 162 -35.81 -17.09 3.39
CA LYS A 162 -35.54 -17.71 2.08
C LYS A 162 -34.81 -16.74 1.14
N ASP A 163 -33.97 -17.25 0.23
CA ASP A 163 -33.31 -16.42 -0.79
C ASP A 163 -34.33 -15.79 -1.74
N PRO A 164 -34.38 -14.45 -1.86
CA PRO A 164 -35.35 -13.75 -2.69
C PRO A 164 -35.12 -13.90 -4.19
N ARG A 165 -33.99 -14.44 -4.62
CA ARG A 165 -33.60 -14.51 -6.05
C ARG A 165 -34.60 -15.26 -6.93
N GLY A 166 -35.30 -16.27 -6.38
CA GLY A 166 -36.37 -16.99 -7.10
C GLY A 166 -37.51 -16.05 -7.46
N VAL A 167 -38.06 -15.40 -6.45
CA VAL A 167 -39.20 -14.47 -6.60
C VAL A 167 -38.80 -13.27 -7.47
N LEU A 168 -37.58 -12.74 -7.31
CA LEU A 168 -37.09 -11.63 -8.13
C LEU A 168 -37.04 -11.99 -9.63
N ARG A 169 -36.60 -13.21 -9.97
CA ARG A 169 -36.64 -13.68 -11.37
C ARG A 169 -38.07 -13.82 -11.93
N GLU A 170 -39.02 -14.23 -11.11
CA GLU A 170 -40.42 -14.27 -11.50
C GLU A 170 -40.99 -12.87 -11.74
N LEU A 171 -40.68 -11.94 -10.87
CA LEU A 171 -41.06 -10.53 -11.01
C LEU A 171 -40.42 -9.86 -12.24
N GLU A 172 -39.16 -10.19 -12.55
CA GLU A 172 -38.48 -9.74 -13.77
C GLU A 172 -39.18 -10.29 -15.02
N LYS A 173 -39.49 -11.61 -15.05
CA LYS A 173 -40.19 -12.24 -16.16
C LYS A 173 -41.62 -11.68 -16.34
N ALA A 174 -42.28 -11.32 -15.25
CA ALA A 174 -43.58 -10.68 -15.28
C ALA A 174 -43.55 -9.20 -15.71
N GLY A 175 -42.34 -8.64 -15.92
CA GLY A 175 -42.12 -7.25 -16.30
C GLY A 175 -42.48 -6.23 -15.19
N LEU A 176 -42.46 -6.67 -13.93
CA LEU A 176 -42.79 -5.82 -12.78
C LEU A 176 -41.57 -5.13 -12.17
N VAL A 177 -40.42 -5.77 -12.25
CA VAL A 177 -39.14 -5.23 -11.77
C VAL A 177 -38.06 -5.31 -12.82
N VAL A 178 -37.11 -4.41 -12.74
CA VAL A 178 -35.90 -4.40 -13.56
C VAL A 178 -34.71 -4.52 -12.62
N ARG A 179 -33.79 -5.40 -12.96
CA ARG A 179 -32.55 -5.55 -12.24
C ARG A 179 -31.60 -4.39 -12.58
N GLU A 180 -31.13 -3.70 -11.56
CA GLU A 180 -30.14 -2.64 -11.66
C GLU A 180 -28.85 -3.05 -10.95
N THR A 181 -27.71 -2.74 -11.55
CA THR A 181 -26.42 -2.87 -10.86
C THR A 181 -25.93 -1.49 -10.51
N GLN A 182 -25.82 -1.20 -9.22
CA GLN A 182 -25.26 0.04 -8.72
C GLN A 182 -23.79 -0.15 -8.40
N ALA A 183 -22.94 0.63 -9.05
CA ALA A 183 -21.53 0.69 -8.74
C ALA A 183 -21.27 1.83 -7.75
N ARG A 184 -20.73 1.51 -6.58
CA ARG A 184 -20.39 2.50 -5.56
C ARG A 184 -18.90 2.42 -5.23
N ARG A 185 -18.19 3.56 -5.33
CA ARG A 185 -16.78 3.63 -4.89
C ARG A 185 -16.67 3.35 -3.39
N LYS A 186 -15.60 2.64 -2.99
CA LYS A 186 -15.29 2.40 -1.58
C LYS A 186 -15.00 3.70 -0.83
N VAL A 187 -14.31 4.62 -1.45
CA VAL A 187 -13.95 5.92 -0.87
C VAL A 187 -14.46 7.04 -1.77
N LYS A 188 -15.11 8.02 -1.18
CA LYS A 188 -15.48 9.28 -1.82
C LYS A 188 -14.43 10.34 -1.52
N ASP A 189 -14.34 11.35 -2.38
CA ASP A 189 -13.56 12.54 -2.10
C ASP A 189 -14.06 13.16 -0.78
N LYS A 190 -13.13 13.57 0.08
CA LYS A 190 -13.49 14.32 1.29
C LYS A 190 -13.62 15.77 0.90
N THR A 191 -14.84 16.29 1.03
CA THR A 191 -15.12 17.71 0.77
C THR A 191 -15.39 18.44 2.07
N GLU A 192 -15.02 19.69 2.11
CA GLU A 192 -15.32 20.63 3.18
C GLU A 192 -16.04 21.83 2.58
N GLN A 193 -17.08 22.30 3.27
CA GLN A 193 -17.78 23.51 2.85
C GLN A 193 -17.00 24.74 3.30
N ILE A 194 -16.56 25.54 2.35
CA ILE A 194 -15.91 26.82 2.59
C ILE A 194 -16.95 27.91 2.38
N ALA A 195 -17.07 28.77 3.38
CA ALA A 195 -17.93 29.94 3.32
C ALA A 195 -17.08 31.18 2.96
N SER A 196 -17.58 32.00 2.07
CA SER A 196 -17.05 33.32 1.74
C SER A 196 -18.21 34.32 1.67
N LEU A 197 -17.90 35.61 1.76
CA LEU A 197 -18.94 36.64 1.55
C LEU A 197 -19.42 36.61 0.11
N ALA A 198 -20.73 36.72 -0.07
CA ALA A 198 -21.38 36.84 -1.39
C ALA A 198 -21.52 38.27 -1.85
N VAL A 199 -21.35 39.25 -0.94
CA VAL A 199 -21.43 40.68 -1.13
C VAL A 199 -20.21 41.37 -0.52
N ASP A 200 -20.03 42.66 -0.78
CA ASP A 200 -18.95 43.44 -0.18
C ASP A 200 -18.96 43.36 1.36
N PRO A 201 -17.79 43.31 2.04
CA PRO A 201 -17.71 43.23 3.49
C PRO A 201 -18.50 44.32 4.24
N ALA A 202 -18.49 45.57 3.76
CA ALA A 202 -19.23 46.65 4.38
C ALA A 202 -20.77 46.46 4.21
N GLU A 203 -21.20 46.01 3.06
CA GLU A 203 -22.59 45.64 2.79
C GLU A 203 -23.06 44.45 3.62
N ALA A 204 -22.22 43.42 3.75
CA ALA A 204 -22.52 42.24 4.57
C ALA A 204 -22.79 42.62 6.03
N LEU A 205 -21.92 43.45 6.60
CA LEU A 205 -22.07 43.94 7.98
C LEU A 205 -23.30 44.83 8.11
N ALA A 206 -23.54 45.76 7.18
CA ALA A 206 -24.72 46.64 7.20
C ALA A 206 -26.05 45.84 7.15
N ARG A 207 -26.11 44.76 6.39
CA ARG A 207 -27.28 43.85 6.34
C ARG A 207 -27.48 43.07 7.64
N MET A 208 -26.41 42.83 8.42
CA MET A 208 -26.47 42.09 9.68
C MET A 208 -26.60 42.98 10.91
N GLU A 209 -26.22 44.25 10.87
CA GLU A 209 -26.27 45.18 12.01
C GLU A 209 -27.67 45.25 12.68
N PRO A 210 -28.81 45.39 11.93
CA PRO A 210 -30.13 45.38 12.54
C PRO A 210 -30.49 44.09 13.30
N ARG A 211 -29.75 43.01 12.99
CA ARG A 211 -29.98 41.67 13.59
C ARG A 211 -28.92 41.28 14.63
N ARG A 212 -28.03 42.19 14.98
CA ARG A 212 -26.94 41.94 15.94
C ARG A 212 -27.47 41.43 17.29
N LYS A 213 -28.59 41.96 17.78
CA LYS A 213 -29.20 41.52 19.05
C LYS A 213 -30.07 40.24 18.91
N THR A 214 -30.72 40.04 17.76
CA THR A 214 -31.65 38.93 17.56
C THR A 214 -31.01 37.69 16.95
N ALA A 215 -29.88 37.83 16.25
CA ALA A 215 -29.12 36.75 15.65
C ALA A 215 -27.59 36.98 15.81
N PRO A 216 -27.09 37.02 17.06
CA PRO A 216 -25.72 37.41 17.35
C PRO A 216 -24.69 36.49 16.67
N MET A 217 -24.93 35.18 16.66
CA MET A 217 -24.04 34.20 16.00
C MET A 217 -23.91 34.44 14.50
N GLY A 218 -25.00 34.85 13.84
CA GLY A 218 -24.97 35.20 12.41
C GLY A 218 -24.15 36.46 12.14
N TYR A 219 -24.22 37.45 13.03
CA TYR A 219 -23.42 38.66 12.95
C TYR A 219 -21.91 38.33 13.14
N GLU A 220 -21.56 37.49 14.15
CA GLU A 220 -20.18 37.09 14.40
C GLU A 220 -19.58 36.30 13.24
N VAL A 221 -20.33 35.35 12.65
CA VAL A 221 -19.91 34.63 11.43
C VAL A 221 -19.58 35.60 10.31
N THR A 222 -20.45 36.59 10.08
CA THR A 222 -20.25 37.59 9.03
C THR A 222 -19.04 38.47 9.33
N SER A 223 -18.90 38.95 10.57
CA SER A 223 -17.78 39.76 11.02
C SER A 223 -16.44 39.01 10.91
N LEU A 224 -16.41 37.73 11.28
CA LEU A 224 -15.22 36.89 11.15
C LEU A 224 -14.80 36.71 9.68
N LEU A 225 -15.77 36.52 8.79
CA LEU A 225 -15.51 36.41 7.34
C LEU A 225 -15.08 37.72 6.69
N CYS A 226 -15.50 38.87 7.21
CA CYS A 226 -14.97 40.16 6.77
C CYS A 226 -13.47 40.32 7.02
N ASN A 227 -12.96 39.70 8.10
CA ASN A 227 -11.54 39.74 8.44
C ASN A 227 -10.72 38.66 7.72
N LEU A 228 -11.28 37.44 7.55
CA LEU A 228 -10.58 36.28 6.99
C LEU A 228 -10.77 36.12 5.48
N GLY A 229 -11.79 36.74 4.90
CA GLY A 229 -12.17 36.56 3.50
C GLY A 229 -12.91 35.24 3.24
N SER A 230 -12.39 34.12 3.71
CA SER A 230 -13.01 32.80 3.63
C SER A 230 -12.58 31.90 4.78
N ALA A 231 -13.46 30.99 5.21
CA ALA A 231 -13.16 29.99 6.24
C ALA A 231 -14.05 28.75 6.04
N SER A 232 -13.63 27.61 6.59
CA SER A 232 -14.49 26.42 6.57
C SER A 232 -15.70 26.61 7.49
N VAL A 233 -16.82 25.99 7.12
CA VAL A 233 -18.03 26.04 7.95
C VAL A 233 -17.78 25.48 9.34
N LYS A 234 -16.86 24.49 9.47
CA LYS A 234 -16.47 23.94 10.78
C LYS A 234 -15.72 24.94 11.64
N GLU A 235 -14.75 25.65 11.06
CA GLU A 235 -13.99 26.71 11.75
C GLU A 235 -14.93 27.82 12.17
N LEU A 236 -15.82 28.28 11.29
CA LEU A 236 -16.83 29.28 11.64
C LEU A 236 -17.70 28.84 12.81
N CYS A 237 -18.22 27.60 12.77
CA CYS A 237 -19.01 27.05 13.89
C CYS A 237 -18.19 26.95 15.18
N TYR A 238 -16.92 26.56 15.09
CA TYR A 238 -16.04 26.42 16.24
C TYR A 238 -15.71 27.78 16.90
N PHE A 239 -15.30 28.77 16.10
CA PHE A 239 -14.89 30.07 16.65
C PHE A 239 -16.06 30.97 17.10
N THR A 240 -17.23 30.86 16.43
CA THR A 240 -18.37 31.71 16.73
C THR A 240 -19.43 31.03 17.57
N GLY A 241 -19.35 29.72 17.77
CA GLY A 241 -20.40 28.93 18.41
C GLY A 241 -21.68 28.80 17.54
N ALA A 242 -21.64 29.24 16.28
CA ALA A 242 -22.77 29.15 15.36
C ALA A 242 -23.05 27.71 14.95
N SER A 243 -24.33 27.40 14.69
CA SER A 243 -24.71 26.10 14.11
C SER A 243 -24.55 26.08 12.60
N HIS A 244 -24.40 24.89 12.02
CA HIS A 244 -24.46 24.69 10.55
C HIS A 244 -25.71 25.31 9.92
N GLN A 245 -26.83 25.32 10.67
CA GLN A 245 -28.08 25.86 10.21
C GLN A 245 -28.06 27.40 10.13
N THR A 246 -27.32 28.06 11.04
CA THR A 246 -27.06 29.50 11.00
C THR A 246 -26.30 29.88 9.73
N VAL A 247 -25.25 29.17 9.38
CA VAL A 247 -24.44 29.39 8.17
C VAL A 247 -25.29 29.20 6.90
N LYS A 248 -26.08 28.12 6.82
CA LYS A 248 -27.04 27.92 5.70
C LYS A 248 -28.12 29.00 5.62
N SER A 249 -28.56 29.54 6.75
CA SER A 249 -29.51 30.65 6.75
C SER A 249 -28.90 31.93 6.18
N LEU A 250 -27.64 32.21 6.45
CA LEU A 250 -26.90 33.34 5.87
C LEU A 250 -26.68 33.16 4.35
N GLU A 251 -26.43 31.94 3.88
CA GLU A 251 -26.38 31.60 2.46
C GLU A 251 -27.70 31.86 1.77
N LYS A 252 -28.81 31.34 2.33
CA LYS A 252 -30.18 31.59 1.77
C LYS A 252 -30.55 33.07 1.68
N ARG A 253 -29.93 33.90 2.53
CA ARG A 253 -30.15 35.37 2.51
C ARG A 253 -29.19 36.11 1.55
N GLY A 254 -28.36 35.39 0.83
CA GLY A 254 -27.40 35.97 -0.11
C GLY A 254 -26.27 36.76 0.56
N ILE A 255 -25.98 36.53 1.83
CA ILE A 255 -24.87 37.15 2.56
C ILE A 255 -23.61 36.34 2.38
N LEU A 256 -23.73 35.00 2.40
CA LEU A 256 -22.62 34.05 2.21
C LEU A 256 -22.82 33.27 0.92
N ARG A 257 -21.71 32.79 0.41
CA ARG A 257 -21.63 31.76 -0.63
C ARG A 257 -20.91 30.55 -0.03
N LEU A 258 -21.52 29.36 -0.13
CA LEU A 258 -20.90 28.11 0.24
C LEU A 258 -20.35 27.41 -1.01
N GLN A 259 -19.10 27.01 -0.94
CA GLN A 259 -18.44 26.23 -1.99
C GLN A 259 -17.89 24.94 -1.38
N GLU A 260 -18.11 23.83 -2.05
CA GLU A 260 -17.44 22.59 -1.67
C GLU A 260 -15.99 22.61 -2.17
N ARG A 261 -15.07 22.55 -1.24
CA ARG A 261 -13.64 22.40 -1.52
C ARG A 261 -13.18 21.01 -1.12
N GLU A 262 -12.45 20.37 -1.99
CA GLU A 262 -11.82 19.10 -1.66
C GLU A 262 -10.68 19.28 -0.67
N VAL A 263 -10.62 18.40 0.34
CA VAL A 263 -9.58 18.39 1.38
C VAL A 263 -8.95 17.01 1.44
N PHE A 264 -7.64 16.98 1.50
CA PHE A 264 -6.91 15.72 1.67
C PHE A 264 -6.93 15.29 3.14
N ARG A 265 -7.09 13.96 3.37
CA ARG A 265 -7.15 13.37 4.72
C ARG A 265 -5.78 13.33 5.37
N HIS A 266 -4.76 13.03 4.57
CA HIS A 266 -3.38 12.99 5.03
C HIS A 266 -2.81 14.40 5.01
N GLN A 267 -2.57 14.95 6.20
CA GLN A 267 -1.90 16.24 6.36
C GLN A 267 -0.44 15.94 6.68
N LEU A 268 0.42 16.09 5.68
CA LEU A 268 1.86 16.11 5.92
C LEU A 268 2.19 17.36 6.76
N PRO A 269 3.23 17.29 7.63
CA PRO A 269 3.70 18.47 8.35
C PRO A 269 3.91 19.63 7.39
N ASP A 270 3.40 20.81 7.74
CA ASP A 270 3.56 22.02 6.91
C ASP A 270 4.98 22.56 7.09
N ILE A 271 5.88 22.13 6.21
CA ILE A 271 7.24 22.63 6.18
C ILE A 271 7.23 23.90 5.34
N GLN A 272 7.27 25.03 6.01
CA GLN A 272 7.18 26.35 5.37
C GLN A 272 8.44 26.71 4.58
N GLN A 273 9.61 26.14 4.93
CA GLN A 273 10.87 26.36 4.22
C GLN A 273 11.63 25.05 4.05
N THR A 274 12.00 24.74 2.83
CA THR A 274 12.89 23.61 2.53
C THR A 274 14.34 23.97 2.89
N GLN A 275 15.07 22.98 3.39
CA GLN A 275 16.49 23.13 3.70
C GLN A 275 17.35 22.69 2.52
N PRO A 276 18.48 23.35 2.25
CA PRO A 276 19.43 22.92 1.25
C PRO A 276 20.04 21.56 1.62
N LEU A 277 20.45 20.81 0.60
CA LEU A 277 21.11 19.52 0.80
C LEU A 277 22.50 19.70 1.40
N SER A 278 22.90 18.78 2.27
CA SER A 278 24.27 18.73 2.79
C SER A 278 25.26 18.37 1.68
N PRO A 279 26.48 18.94 1.69
CA PRO A 279 27.49 18.64 0.67
C PRO A 279 27.88 17.16 0.70
N LEU A 280 28.15 16.60 -0.48
CA LEU A 280 28.64 15.25 -0.66
C LEU A 280 30.14 15.19 -0.34
N ASN A 281 30.60 14.07 0.22
CA ASN A 281 32.03 13.79 0.29
C ASN A 281 32.56 13.34 -1.09
N GLU A 282 33.88 13.25 -1.24
CA GLU A 282 34.53 12.95 -2.53
C GLU A 282 34.01 11.65 -3.19
N ALA A 283 33.83 10.58 -2.42
CA ALA A 283 33.33 9.29 -2.94
C ALA A 283 31.85 9.39 -3.36
N GLN A 284 31.04 10.08 -2.58
CA GLN A 284 29.64 10.33 -2.90
C GLN A 284 29.50 11.23 -4.11
N GLN A 285 30.35 12.28 -4.21
CA GLN A 285 30.37 13.20 -5.35
C GLN A 285 30.70 12.46 -6.65
N ALA A 286 31.73 11.62 -6.64
CA ALA A 286 32.10 10.81 -7.80
C ALA A 286 30.96 9.86 -8.23
N ALA A 287 30.29 9.19 -7.28
CA ALA A 287 29.14 8.36 -7.57
C ALA A 287 27.95 9.18 -8.13
N TYR A 288 27.67 10.34 -7.53
CA TYR A 288 26.62 11.25 -7.99
C TYR A 288 26.87 11.73 -9.42
N GLU A 289 28.09 12.19 -9.74
CA GLU A 289 28.43 12.67 -11.09
C GLU A 289 28.29 11.57 -12.15
N GLY A 290 28.73 10.36 -11.84
CA GLY A 290 28.54 9.23 -12.74
C GLY A 290 27.08 8.88 -12.96
N LEU A 291 26.26 8.84 -11.89
CA LEU A 291 24.83 8.59 -11.97
C LEU A 291 24.09 9.71 -12.72
N ARG A 292 24.45 10.97 -12.46
CA ARG A 292 23.91 12.13 -13.18
C ARG A 292 24.21 12.07 -14.68
N ALA A 293 25.40 11.64 -15.05
CA ALA A 293 25.77 11.47 -16.47
C ALA A 293 24.86 10.42 -17.15
N LEU A 294 24.54 9.31 -16.47
CA LEU A 294 23.60 8.31 -16.96
C LEU A 294 22.18 8.88 -17.16
N MET A 295 21.69 9.65 -16.17
CA MET A 295 20.37 10.29 -16.26
C MET A 295 20.26 11.25 -17.45
N ASN A 296 21.33 11.98 -17.75
CA ASN A 296 21.37 12.98 -18.83
C ASN A 296 21.62 12.34 -20.21
N GLY A 297 21.94 11.04 -20.27
CA GLY A 297 22.24 10.32 -21.52
C GLY A 297 21.05 10.10 -22.46
N GLY A 298 19.81 10.39 -22.02
CA GLY A 298 18.59 10.25 -22.83
C GLY A 298 18.21 8.81 -23.17
N LYS A 299 18.81 7.83 -22.51
CA LYS A 299 18.56 6.39 -22.64
C LYS A 299 18.11 5.80 -21.31
N PRO A 300 17.33 4.71 -21.35
CA PRO A 300 17.02 3.99 -20.12
C PRO A 300 18.30 3.30 -19.60
N GLU A 301 18.67 3.60 -18.38
CA GLU A 301 19.88 3.05 -17.75
C GLU A 301 19.54 2.41 -16.40
N ALA A 302 20.37 1.45 -15.98
CA ALA A 302 20.27 0.83 -14.69
C ALA A 302 21.63 0.83 -13.99
N ALA A 303 21.65 1.17 -12.70
CA ALA A 303 22.86 1.25 -11.90
C ALA A 303 22.67 0.56 -10.54
N LEU A 304 23.76 -0.01 -10.03
CA LEU A 304 23.88 -0.55 -8.68
C LEU A 304 24.80 0.36 -7.87
N LEU A 305 24.26 1.00 -6.83
CA LEU A 305 25.02 1.72 -5.82
C LEU A 305 25.30 0.78 -4.63
N TYR A 306 26.45 0.15 -4.68
CA TYR A 306 26.94 -0.74 -3.63
C TYR A 306 27.67 0.10 -2.57
N GLY A 307 27.10 0.22 -1.38
CA GLY A 307 27.70 1.03 -0.32
C GLY A 307 27.49 0.41 1.05
N VAL A 308 28.56 0.36 1.85
CA VAL A 308 28.48 -0.14 3.23
C VAL A 308 27.40 0.60 4.04
N THR A 309 26.89 -0.02 5.08
CA THR A 309 25.91 0.63 5.98
C THR A 309 26.52 1.89 6.58
N GLY A 310 25.79 3.01 6.51
CA GLY A 310 26.28 4.32 6.95
C GLY A 310 27.24 5.01 5.95
N SER A 311 27.33 4.55 4.69
CA SER A 311 28.11 5.24 3.65
C SER A 311 27.44 6.50 3.09
N GLY A 312 26.20 6.78 3.49
CA GLY A 312 25.45 7.94 3.04
C GLY A 312 24.82 7.79 1.65
N LYS A 313 24.42 6.56 1.24
CA LYS A 313 23.67 6.33 0.00
C LYS A 313 22.48 7.30 -0.15
N THR A 314 21.75 7.52 0.93
CA THR A 314 20.58 8.41 0.96
C THR A 314 20.92 9.84 0.56
N GLN A 315 22.11 10.35 0.91
CA GLN A 315 22.55 11.68 0.46
C GLN A 315 22.71 11.74 -1.06
N VAL A 316 23.27 10.70 -1.67
CA VAL A 316 23.36 10.58 -3.14
C VAL A 316 21.97 10.57 -3.75
N TYR A 317 21.02 9.84 -3.14
CA TYR A 317 19.62 9.80 -3.62
C TYR A 317 18.99 11.20 -3.61
N LEU A 318 19.14 11.95 -2.53
CA LEU A 318 18.55 13.30 -2.41
C LEU A 318 19.07 14.24 -3.51
N HIS A 319 20.38 14.23 -3.78
CA HIS A 319 20.96 15.06 -4.85
C HIS A 319 20.49 14.63 -6.25
N LEU A 320 20.32 13.32 -6.50
CA LEU A 320 19.76 12.83 -7.77
C LEU A 320 18.29 13.22 -7.94
N ILE A 321 17.52 13.20 -6.85
CA ILE A 321 16.12 13.64 -6.87
C ILE A 321 16.03 15.12 -7.17
N GLU A 322 16.84 15.96 -6.50
CA GLU A 322 16.91 17.40 -6.78
C GLU A 322 17.22 17.68 -8.26
N GLN A 323 18.19 16.97 -8.83
CA GLN A 323 18.53 17.05 -10.26
C GLN A 323 17.36 16.60 -11.15
N THR A 324 16.63 15.55 -10.75
CA THR A 324 15.45 15.04 -11.49
C THR A 324 14.35 16.08 -11.53
N LEU A 325 14.07 16.70 -10.37
CA LEU A 325 13.08 17.76 -10.26
C LEU A 325 13.47 19.03 -11.04
N ALA A 326 14.75 19.40 -11.02
CA ALA A 326 15.28 20.53 -11.81
C ALA A 326 15.11 20.29 -13.34
N ALA A 327 15.09 19.03 -13.75
CA ALA A 327 14.77 18.64 -15.15
C ALA A 327 13.26 18.58 -15.44
N GLY A 328 12.39 18.94 -14.48
CA GLY A 328 10.93 18.87 -14.62
C GLY A 328 10.35 17.47 -14.61
N ARG A 329 11.12 16.45 -14.17
CA ARG A 329 10.73 15.05 -14.14
C ARG A 329 10.46 14.59 -12.69
N GLY A 330 9.75 13.48 -12.54
CA GLY A 330 9.43 12.93 -11.23
C GLY A 330 10.36 11.80 -10.78
N ALA A 331 10.42 11.59 -9.47
CA ALA A 331 11.22 10.54 -8.84
C ALA A 331 10.37 9.63 -7.95
N ILE A 332 10.64 8.31 -7.98
CA ILE A 332 10.03 7.31 -7.11
C ILE A 332 11.12 6.65 -6.28
N VAL A 333 10.97 6.70 -4.97
CA VAL A 333 11.88 6.06 -4.01
C VAL A 333 11.12 4.94 -3.31
N MET A 334 11.55 3.73 -3.53
CA MET A 334 11.01 2.56 -2.86
C MET A 334 11.94 2.10 -1.75
N VAL A 335 11.36 1.89 -0.58
CA VAL A 335 12.05 1.38 0.60
C VAL A 335 11.28 0.18 1.18
N PRO A 336 11.94 -0.78 1.82
CA PRO A 336 11.24 -1.83 2.55
C PRO A 336 10.31 -1.25 3.63
N GLU A 337 9.21 -1.94 3.97
CA GLU A 337 8.25 -1.43 4.98
C GLU A 337 8.91 -1.07 6.32
N ILE A 338 9.88 -1.88 6.74
CA ILE A 338 10.67 -1.64 7.96
C ILE A 338 11.61 -0.44 7.86
N ALA A 339 11.90 0.02 6.64
CA ALA A 339 12.80 1.13 6.35
C ALA A 339 12.08 2.49 6.28
N LEU A 340 10.78 2.46 6.06
CA LEU A 340 9.96 3.66 5.97
C LEU A 340 9.67 4.20 7.38
N THR A 341 10.69 4.79 7.98
CA THR A 341 10.60 5.40 9.31
C THR A 341 10.18 6.87 9.21
N PRO A 342 9.55 7.44 10.26
CA PRO A 342 9.26 8.87 10.31
C PRO A 342 10.49 9.74 10.12
N SER A 343 11.65 9.31 10.62
CA SER A 343 12.92 10.05 10.42
C SER A 343 13.29 10.14 8.93
N LEU A 344 13.12 9.05 8.18
CA LEU A 344 13.35 9.05 6.74
C LEU A 344 12.34 9.95 6.02
N LEU A 345 11.06 9.84 6.36
CA LEU A 345 10.02 10.70 5.80
C LEU A 345 10.28 12.17 6.10
N GLN A 346 10.65 12.49 7.35
CA GLN A 346 10.99 13.84 7.75
C GLN A 346 12.18 14.39 6.94
N LEU A 347 13.19 13.57 6.67
CA LEU A 347 14.33 13.96 5.84
C LEU A 347 13.88 14.40 4.44
N PHE A 348 13.02 13.61 3.77
CA PHE A 348 12.51 13.96 2.44
C PHE A 348 11.60 15.19 2.48
N LEU A 349 10.74 15.30 3.49
CA LEU A 349 9.87 16.47 3.66
C LEU A 349 10.67 17.75 3.92
N THR A 350 11.76 17.66 4.69
CA THR A 350 12.64 18.81 4.98
C THR A 350 13.26 19.39 3.71
N HIS A 351 13.61 18.53 2.74
CA HIS A 351 14.27 18.98 1.51
C HIS A 351 13.30 19.29 0.37
N PHE A 352 12.21 18.54 0.24
CA PHE A 352 11.30 18.63 -0.91
C PHE A 352 9.89 19.11 -0.54
N GLY A 353 9.58 19.28 0.74
CA GLY A 353 8.33 19.85 1.22
C GLY A 353 7.08 19.17 0.65
N ARG A 354 6.16 19.98 0.14
CA ARG A 354 4.88 19.52 -0.41
C ARG A 354 4.98 18.73 -1.72
N GLN A 355 6.14 18.70 -2.37
CA GLN A 355 6.37 17.89 -3.57
C GLN A 355 6.45 16.39 -3.24
N VAL A 356 6.56 16.02 -1.95
CA VAL A 356 6.60 14.63 -1.51
C VAL A 356 5.19 14.07 -1.35
N ALA A 357 4.95 12.91 -1.92
CA ALA A 357 3.80 12.04 -1.64
C ALA A 357 4.27 10.74 -1.01
N VAL A 358 3.48 10.20 -0.08
CA VAL A 358 3.82 8.99 0.68
C VAL A 358 2.84 7.88 0.37
N LEU A 359 3.36 6.69 -0.05
CA LEU A 359 2.53 5.54 -0.42
C LEU A 359 2.98 4.27 0.32
N HIS A 360 2.29 3.90 1.40
CA HIS A 360 2.59 2.67 2.16
C HIS A 360 1.33 1.99 2.73
N SER A 361 1.51 0.77 3.27
CA SER A 361 0.43 -0.08 3.76
C SER A 361 -0.28 0.47 5.01
N CYS A 362 0.41 1.22 5.88
CA CYS A 362 -0.15 1.79 7.10
C CYS A 362 -1.09 2.97 6.88
N LEU A 363 -1.09 3.59 5.71
CA LEU A 363 -2.08 4.61 5.37
C LEU A 363 -3.47 3.99 5.27
N SER A 364 -4.47 4.68 5.80
CA SER A 364 -5.86 4.32 5.57
C SER A 364 -6.19 4.32 4.07
N THR A 365 -7.25 3.62 3.69
CA THR A 365 -7.69 3.56 2.28
C THR A 365 -7.97 4.95 1.70
N GLY A 366 -8.49 5.87 2.52
CA GLY A 366 -8.77 7.24 2.11
C GLY A 366 -7.52 8.08 1.91
N GLU A 367 -6.57 8.00 2.84
CA GLU A 367 -5.29 8.71 2.75
C GLU A 367 -4.46 8.23 1.55
N ARG A 368 -4.41 6.92 1.33
CA ARG A 368 -3.73 6.34 0.15
C ARG A 368 -4.34 6.82 -1.16
N TYR A 369 -5.67 6.94 -1.21
CA TYR A 369 -6.36 7.50 -2.37
C TYR A 369 -6.02 8.97 -2.57
N ASP A 370 -5.99 9.76 -1.49
CA ASP A 370 -5.68 11.19 -1.54
C ASP A 370 -4.21 11.43 -2.00
N GLU A 371 -3.24 10.67 -1.48
CA GLU A 371 -1.84 10.76 -1.91
C GLU A 371 -1.66 10.33 -3.38
N TRP A 372 -2.31 9.24 -3.80
CA TRP A 372 -2.31 8.82 -5.21
C TRP A 372 -2.85 9.92 -6.13
N LYS A 373 -3.90 10.61 -5.69
CA LYS A 373 -4.51 11.71 -6.44
C LYS A 373 -3.59 12.93 -6.53
N ARG A 374 -2.88 13.28 -5.44
CA ARG A 374 -1.87 14.34 -5.46
C ARG A 374 -0.79 14.08 -6.51
N VAL A 375 -0.33 12.85 -6.62
CA VAL A 375 0.66 12.45 -7.64
C VAL A 375 0.07 12.56 -9.03
N ARG A 376 -1.12 11.97 -9.26
CA ARG A 376 -1.80 11.99 -10.57
C ARG A 376 -2.07 13.42 -11.06
N ASP A 377 -2.47 14.31 -10.18
CA ASP A 377 -2.83 15.69 -10.50
C ASP A 377 -1.59 16.64 -10.50
N GLY A 378 -0.36 16.09 -10.44
CA GLY A 378 0.90 16.84 -10.53
C GLY A 378 1.24 17.70 -9.30
N GLN A 379 0.56 17.48 -8.18
CA GLN A 379 0.83 18.22 -6.93
C GLN A 379 2.02 17.66 -6.15
N ALA A 380 2.47 16.47 -6.49
CA ALA A 380 3.65 15.84 -5.94
C ALA A 380 4.46 15.18 -7.06
N SER A 381 5.77 15.45 -7.06
CA SER A 381 6.72 14.96 -8.05
C SER A 381 7.74 13.98 -7.47
N VAL A 382 7.81 13.86 -6.14
CA VAL A 382 8.61 12.88 -5.42
C VAL A 382 7.68 11.92 -4.70
N VAL A 383 7.79 10.63 -5.01
CA VAL A 383 7.01 9.60 -4.34
C VAL A 383 7.94 8.75 -3.49
N ILE A 384 7.69 8.69 -2.18
CA ILE A 384 8.37 7.75 -1.30
C ILE A 384 7.37 6.70 -0.81
N GLY A 385 7.75 5.44 -0.84
CA GLY A 385 6.84 4.41 -0.38
C GLY A 385 7.42 3.00 -0.42
N THR A 386 6.54 2.04 -0.14
CA THR A 386 6.90 0.63 -0.18
C THR A 386 6.72 0.07 -1.60
N ARG A 387 6.80 -1.24 -1.77
CA ARG A 387 6.68 -1.96 -3.05
C ARG A 387 5.61 -1.38 -4.00
N SER A 388 4.43 -1.04 -3.49
CA SER A 388 3.31 -0.55 -4.30
C SER A 388 3.54 0.85 -4.89
N ALA A 389 4.49 1.62 -4.36
CA ALA A 389 4.85 2.94 -4.90
C ALA A 389 5.39 2.85 -6.34
N VAL A 390 5.85 1.68 -6.78
CA VAL A 390 6.25 1.43 -8.17
C VAL A 390 5.17 1.80 -9.20
N PHE A 391 3.89 1.80 -8.79
CA PHE A 391 2.74 2.13 -9.63
C PHE A 391 2.25 3.59 -9.47
N ALA A 392 2.98 4.43 -8.78
CA ALA A 392 2.60 5.83 -8.60
C ALA A 392 2.38 6.52 -9.97
N PRO A 393 1.28 7.24 -10.18
CA PRO A 393 0.86 7.75 -11.48
C PRO A 393 1.58 9.07 -11.86
N LEU A 394 2.92 9.09 -11.77
CA LEU A 394 3.73 10.19 -12.28
C LEU A 394 3.66 10.24 -13.81
N ALA A 395 3.52 11.43 -14.35
CA ALA A 395 3.40 11.64 -15.80
C ALA A 395 4.73 11.36 -16.55
N ASP A 396 5.86 11.71 -15.94
CA ASP A 396 7.20 11.42 -16.46
C ASP A 396 8.13 11.01 -15.32
N VAL A 397 8.71 9.81 -15.41
CA VAL A 397 9.58 9.23 -14.39
C VAL A 397 11.03 9.35 -14.84
N GLY A 398 11.78 10.27 -14.21
CA GLY A 398 13.21 10.46 -14.46
C GLY A 398 14.10 9.50 -13.68
N LEU A 399 13.65 9.13 -12.47
CA LEU A 399 14.45 8.35 -11.53
C LEU A 399 13.57 7.40 -10.73
N MET A 400 13.97 6.15 -10.66
CA MET A 400 13.41 5.17 -9.73
C MET A 400 14.52 4.59 -8.87
N ILE A 401 14.36 4.66 -7.55
CA ILE A 401 15.31 4.14 -6.58
C ILE A 401 14.68 2.98 -5.83
N LEU A 402 15.38 1.85 -5.74
CA LEU A 402 15.07 0.76 -4.83
C LEU A 402 16.18 0.71 -3.79
N ASP A 403 15.90 1.18 -2.58
CA ASP A 403 16.83 1.05 -1.46
C ASP A 403 16.68 -0.34 -0.82
N GLU A 404 17.81 -0.92 -0.33
CA GLU A 404 17.86 -2.30 0.15
C GLU A 404 17.25 -3.28 -0.88
N GLU A 405 17.68 -3.21 -2.14
CA GLU A 405 17.09 -3.90 -3.29
C GLU A 405 17.00 -5.42 -3.16
N GLN A 406 17.83 -6.02 -2.27
CA GLN A 406 17.84 -7.44 -1.98
C GLN A 406 16.68 -7.92 -1.11
N GLU A 407 15.89 -6.98 -0.53
CA GLU A 407 14.80 -7.33 0.36
C GLU A 407 13.67 -8.09 -0.36
N SER A 408 13.29 -9.23 0.21
CA SER A 408 12.22 -10.08 -0.34
C SER A 408 10.84 -9.40 -0.38
N SER A 409 10.64 -8.34 0.41
CA SER A 409 9.40 -7.56 0.46
C SER A 409 9.05 -6.87 -0.87
N TYR A 410 10.01 -6.73 -1.79
CA TYR A 410 9.77 -6.26 -3.15
C TYR A 410 9.08 -7.28 -4.07
N GLN A 411 9.05 -8.56 -3.68
CA GLN A 411 8.22 -9.58 -4.32
C GLN A 411 6.79 -9.51 -3.78
N SER A 412 5.80 -9.42 -4.66
CA SER A 412 4.38 -9.48 -4.29
C SER A 412 3.96 -10.91 -3.99
N GLU A 413 3.29 -11.11 -2.85
CA GLU A 413 2.65 -12.36 -2.46
C GLU A 413 1.15 -12.38 -2.76
N SER A 414 0.59 -11.25 -3.24
CA SER A 414 -0.81 -11.11 -3.57
C SER A 414 -1.18 -11.81 -4.90
N MET A 415 -2.43 -11.63 -5.35
CA MET A 415 -2.96 -12.27 -6.57
C MET A 415 -2.09 -12.05 -7.81
N VAL A 416 -1.45 -10.89 -7.96
CA VAL A 416 -0.45 -10.62 -9.00
C VAL A 416 0.94 -10.66 -8.37
N ARG A 417 1.71 -11.71 -8.68
CA ARG A 417 3.03 -11.96 -8.12
C ARG A 417 4.14 -11.26 -8.90
N TYR A 418 4.15 -9.92 -8.86
CA TYR A 418 5.19 -9.12 -9.50
C TYR A 418 6.36 -8.86 -8.55
N HIS A 419 7.54 -8.61 -9.11
CA HIS A 419 8.68 -8.04 -8.42
C HIS A 419 8.82 -6.56 -8.78
N ALA A 420 8.93 -5.67 -7.79
CA ALA A 420 8.98 -4.21 -8.01
C ALA A 420 10.14 -3.79 -8.94
N ARG A 421 11.31 -4.44 -8.85
CA ARG A 421 12.46 -4.19 -9.74
C ARG A 421 12.11 -4.38 -11.22
N GLU A 422 11.37 -5.44 -11.56
CA GLU A 422 11.00 -5.72 -12.96
C GLU A 422 10.01 -4.67 -13.48
N VAL A 423 9.04 -4.27 -12.67
CA VAL A 423 8.10 -3.19 -13.00
C VAL A 423 8.85 -1.85 -13.15
N ALA A 424 9.80 -1.58 -12.25
CA ALA A 424 10.63 -0.37 -12.33
C ALA A 424 11.49 -0.33 -13.59
N LYS A 425 12.06 -1.47 -14.02
CA LYS A 425 12.77 -1.58 -15.31
C LYS A 425 11.87 -1.21 -16.48
N PHE A 426 10.66 -1.78 -16.52
CA PHE A 426 9.69 -1.46 -17.58
C PHE A 426 9.40 0.04 -17.63
N ARG A 427 9.11 0.66 -16.48
CA ARG A 427 8.78 2.08 -16.39
C ARG A 427 9.97 2.97 -16.76
N CYS A 428 11.16 2.67 -16.24
CA CYS A 428 12.38 3.41 -16.62
C CYS A 428 12.68 3.26 -18.11
N THR A 429 12.42 2.11 -18.73
CA THR A 429 12.57 1.91 -20.18
C THR A 429 11.57 2.79 -20.94
N HIS A 430 10.32 2.82 -20.52
CA HIS A 430 9.27 3.63 -21.16
C HIS A 430 9.59 5.13 -21.11
N HIS A 431 10.02 5.63 -19.96
CA HIS A 431 10.32 7.05 -19.74
C HIS A 431 11.77 7.44 -20.02
N LYS A 432 12.64 6.52 -20.45
CA LYS A 432 14.09 6.75 -20.60
C LYS A 432 14.71 7.32 -19.30
N GLY A 433 14.29 6.77 -18.16
CA GLY A 433 14.74 7.14 -16.83
C GLY A 433 15.86 6.25 -16.32
N LEU A 434 16.45 6.61 -15.18
CA LEU A 434 17.44 5.82 -14.46
C LEU A 434 16.77 4.94 -13.40
N LEU A 435 17.08 3.64 -13.43
CA LEU A 435 16.82 2.72 -12.33
C LEU A 435 18.06 2.62 -11.45
N LEU A 436 17.97 3.05 -10.19
CA LEU A 436 19.04 2.96 -9.21
C LEU A 436 18.71 1.92 -8.15
N LEU A 437 19.51 0.89 -8.06
CA LEU A 437 19.45 -0.15 -7.03
C LEU A 437 20.46 0.18 -5.95
N GLY A 438 20.02 0.40 -4.71
CA GLY A 438 20.89 0.70 -3.58
C GLY A 438 20.95 -0.44 -2.60
N SER A 439 22.15 -0.86 -2.19
CA SER A 439 22.31 -1.92 -1.19
C SER A 439 23.68 -1.91 -0.54
N ALA A 440 23.74 -2.39 0.71
CA ALA A 440 24.98 -2.77 1.38
C ALA A 440 25.32 -4.25 1.12
N THR A 441 24.34 -5.06 0.79
CA THR A 441 24.42 -6.50 0.55
C THR A 441 23.58 -6.85 -0.70
N PRO A 442 24.04 -6.47 -1.90
CA PRO A 442 23.25 -6.65 -3.12
C PRO A 442 22.80 -8.09 -3.35
N ALA A 443 21.63 -8.26 -3.95
CA ALA A 443 21.21 -9.56 -4.46
C ALA A 443 22.26 -10.11 -5.44
N VAL A 444 22.45 -11.44 -5.44
CA VAL A 444 23.45 -12.09 -6.29
C VAL A 444 23.19 -11.77 -7.76
N GLU A 445 21.93 -11.75 -8.18
CA GLU A 445 21.52 -11.44 -9.53
C GLU A 445 21.88 -10.00 -9.93
N SER A 446 21.67 -9.05 -9.02
CA SER A 446 21.99 -7.63 -9.26
C SER A 446 23.50 -7.40 -9.32
N ARG A 447 24.23 -8.06 -8.44
CA ARG A 447 25.69 -8.02 -8.45
C ARG A 447 26.25 -8.63 -9.73
N TYR A 448 25.76 -9.80 -10.13
CA TYR A 448 26.16 -10.48 -11.36
C TYR A 448 25.82 -9.63 -12.60
N ALA A 449 24.63 -9.03 -12.64
CA ALA A 449 24.27 -8.13 -13.74
C ALA A 449 25.21 -6.92 -13.84
N ALA A 450 25.69 -6.41 -12.71
CA ALA A 450 26.70 -5.34 -12.69
C ALA A 450 28.08 -5.81 -13.18
N GLU A 451 28.50 -7.02 -12.81
CA GLU A 451 29.75 -7.62 -13.31
C GLU A 451 29.73 -7.91 -14.81
N MET A 452 28.56 -8.28 -15.34
CA MET A 452 28.35 -8.51 -16.75
C MET A 452 28.11 -7.21 -17.57
N GLY A 453 28.20 -6.04 -16.93
CA GLY A 453 28.02 -4.74 -17.60
C GLY A 453 26.57 -4.40 -17.96
N GLN A 454 25.59 -5.16 -17.46
CA GLN A 454 24.17 -4.85 -17.65
C GLN A 454 23.71 -3.72 -16.72
N TYR A 455 24.37 -3.54 -15.58
CA TYR A 455 24.20 -2.44 -14.66
C TYR A 455 25.51 -1.69 -14.48
N HIS A 456 25.45 -0.37 -14.38
CA HIS A 456 26.61 0.44 -14.00
C HIS A 456 26.85 0.26 -12.49
N LEU A 457 28.10 -0.03 -12.09
CA LEU A 457 28.46 -0.25 -10.70
C LEU A 457 29.13 0.99 -10.11
N PHE A 458 28.54 1.53 -9.04
CA PHE A 458 29.12 2.57 -8.20
C PHE A 458 29.34 2.02 -6.79
N THR A 459 30.47 2.35 -6.17
CA THR A 459 30.83 1.75 -4.88
C THR A 459 31.22 2.82 -3.85
N LEU A 460 30.59 2.76 -2.67
CA LEU A 460 30.91 3.57 -1.50
C LEU A 460 31.48 2.68 -0.40
N ARG A 461 32.82 2.61 -0.30
CA ARG A 461 33.52 1.63 0.56
C ARG A 461 33.65 2.05 2.02
N GLN A 462 33.48 3.34 2.33
CA GLN A 462 33.70 3.90 3.66
C GLN A 462 32.39 4.44 4.25
N ARG A 463 32.30 4.44 5.57
CA ARG A 463 31.21 5.13 6.28
C ARG A 463 31.40 6.66 6.16
N TYR A 464 30.29 7.37 6.11
CA TYR A 464 30.27 8.84 5.98
C TYR A 464 31.09 9.55 7.09
N ASN A 465 31.01 9.05 8.31
CA ASN A 465 31.67 9.62 9.50
C ASN A 465 33.04 8.98 9.79
N ALA A 466 33.64 8.27 8.84
CA ALA A 466 34.94 7.57 8.96
C ALA A 466 35.07 6.59 10.14
N HIS A 467 33.94 6.22 10.81
CA HIS A 467 33.97 5.21 11.86
C HIS A 467 34.39 3.85 11.30
N GLN A 468 35.25 3.17 12.06
CA GLN A 468 35.69 1.81 11.70
C GLN A 468 34.51 0.84 11.67
N MET A 469 34.60 -0.15 10.79
CA MET A 469 33.64 -1.25 10.76
C MET A 469 33.76 -2.05 12.07
N PRO A 470 32.64 -2.61 12.59
CA PRO A 470 32.68 -3.42 13.79
C PRO A 470 33.55 -4.67 13.59
N LYS A 471 34.18 -5.10 14.66
CA LYS A 471 34.92 -6.39 14.67
C LYS A 471 33.89 -7.53 14.65
N VAL A 472 34.04 -8.46 13.73
CA VAL A 472 33.19 -9.64 13.62
C VAL A 472 33.97 -10.86 14.18
N ARG A 473 33.34 -11.56 15.12
CA ARG A 473 33.83 -12.82 15.67
C ARG A 473 32.89 -13.94 15.28
N LEU A 474 33.43 -14.99 14.67
CA LEU A 474 32.66 -16.18 14.30
C LEU A 474 32.83 -17.24 15.39
N VAL A 475 31.70 -17.84 15.78
CA VAL A 475 31.68 -18.93 16.77
C VAL A 475 31.06 -20.16 16.15
N ASP A 476 31.77 -21.29 16.21
CA ASP A 476 31.24 -22.57 15.76
C ASP A 476 30.33 -23.19 16.84
N MET A 477 29.02 -23.04 16.65
CA MET A 477 28.02 -23.60 17.57
C MET A 477 28.04 -25.14 17.63
N LYS A 478 28.67 -25.85 16.65
CA LYS A 478 28.87 -27.31 16.75
C LYS A 478 29.93 -27.65 17.79
N GLN A 479 30.96 -26.83 17.94
CA GLN A 479 31.96 -27.01 19.01
C GLN A 479 31.35 -26.74 20.38
N GLU A 480 30.57 -25.66 20.50
CA GLU A 480 29.79 -25.35 21.73
C GLU A 480 28.93 -26.55 22.15
N LEU A 481 28.19 -27.13 21.19
CA LEU A 481 27.34 -28.30 21.43
C LEU A 481 28.13 -29.53 21.89
N ARG A 482 29.32 -29.80 21.31
CA ARG A 482 30.20 -30.89 21.70
C ARG A 482 30.76 -30.70 23.11
N GLN A 483 30.93 -29.47 23.55
CA GLN A 483 31.36 -29.09 24.88
C GLN A 483 30.22 -29.08 25.91
N GLY A 484 29.02 -29.48 25.49
CA GLY A 484 27.82 -29.56 26.34
C GLY A 484 26.95 -28.30 26.38
N ASN A 485 27.33 -27.27 25.61
CA ASN A 485 26.49 -26.05 25.54
C ASN A 485 25.40 -26.21 24.47
N ALA A 486 24.23 -26.68 24.89
CA ALA A 486 23.06 -26.83 24.06
C ALA A 486 22.16 -25.55 24.04
N THR A 487 22.60 -24.49 24.70
CA THR A 487 21.89 -23.21 24.70
C THR A 487 22.14 -22.47 23.38
N GLY A 488 21.23 -21.62 22.95
CA GLY A 488 21.42 -20.80 21.75
C GLY A 488 22.46 -19.68 21.90
N LEU A 489 23.09 -19.56 23.08
CA LEU A 489 24.11 -18.57 23.41
C LEU A 489 25.47 -19.28 23.54
N SER A 490 26.47 -18.84 22.76
CA SER A 490 27.85 -19.32 22.94
C SER A 490 28.47 -18.78 24.22
N GLY A 491 29.50 -19.47 24.71
CA GLY A 491 30.28 -18.99 25.85
C GLY A 491 30.83 -17.58 25.61
N LEU A 492 31.44 -17.35 24.45
CA LEU A 492 31.96 -16.04 24.07
C LEU A 492 30.90 -14.96 24.09
N LEU A 493 29.67 -15.25 23.58
CA LEU A 493 28.59 -14.26 23.61
C LEU A 493 28.13 -13.91 25.03
N ARG A 494 28.14 -14.87 25.95
CA ARG A 494 27.83 -14.62 27.36
C ARG A 494 28.87 -13.72 28.01
N GLU A 495 30.16 -14.01 27.79
CA GLU A 495 31.27 -13.18 28.28
C GLU A 495 31.15 -11.73 27.80
N GLU A 496 30.84 -11.51 26.51
CA GLU A 496 30.67 -10.18 25.93
C GLU A 496 29.38 -9.47 26.47
N LEU A 497 28.31 -10.22 26.70
CA LEU A 497 27.11 -9.67 27.32
C LEU A 497 27.34 -9.20 28.77
N GLU A 498 28.06 -10.00 29.57
CA GLU A 498 28.44 -9.68 30.95
C GLU A 498 29.34 -8.44 30.99
N GLU A 499 30.33 -8.37 30.07
CA GLU A 499 31.20 -7.21 29.96
C GLU A 499 30.46 -5.94 29.57
N ASN A 500 29.55 -6.01 28.59
CA ASN A 500 28.71 -4.86 28.18
C ASN A 500 27.82 -4.39 29.33
N LEU A 501 27.17 -5.31 30.05
CA LEU A 501 26.35 -4.96 31.23
C LEU A 501 27.20 -4.29 32.32
N ARG A 502 28.41 -4.78 32.57
CA ARG A 502 29.33 -4.19 33.56
C ARG A 502 29.80 -2.78 33.16
N ARG A 503 29.97 -2.53 31.87
CA ARG A 503 30.31 -1.19 31.32
C ARG A 503 29.13 -0.25 31.16
N GLY A 504 27.90 -0.72 31.39
CA GLY A 504 26.69 0.05 31.07
C GLY A 504 26.48 0.28 29.58
N GLU A 505 27.01 -0.62 28.74
CA GLU A 505 26.84 -0.64 27.30
C GLU A 505 25.61 -1.46 26.92
N GLN A 506 25.07 -1.22 25.74
CA GLN A 506 23.89 -1.89 25.25
C GLN A 506 24.23 -3.04 24.31
N SER A 507 23.36 -4.05 24.31
CA SER A 507 23.50 -5.23 23.44
C SER A 507 22.25 -5.47 22.62
N ILE A 508 22.43 -5.83 21.35
CA ILE A 508 21.35 -6.25 20.45
C ILE A 508 21.55 -7.72 20.10
N LEU A 509 20.55 -8.53 20.45
CA LEU A 509 20.53 -9.94 20.09
C LEU A 509 19.56 -10.16 18.92
N PHE A 510 20.14 -10.54 17.78
CA PHE A 510 19.37 -10.75 16.54
C PHE A 510 19.19 -12.24 16.28
N LEU A 511 17.93 -12.67 16.15
CA LEU A 511 17.57 -14.03 15.79
C LEU A 511 17.03 -14.08 14.36
N ASN A 512 17.65 -14.87 13.51
CA ASN A 512 17.22 -14.99 12.10
C ASN A 512 15.94 -15.84 11.90
N ARG A 513 15.38 -16.45 12.96
CA ARG A 513 14.20 -17.32 12.87
C ARG A 513 13.01 -16.78 13.63
N ARG A 514 11.84 -16.76 12.97
CA ARG A 514 10.53 -16.57 13.60
C ARG A 514 9.99 -17.92 14.09
N GLY A 515 9.44 -17.96 15.30
CA GLY A 515 8.63 -19.07 15.80
C GLY A 515 9.38 -20.17 16.56
N ASN A 516 8.60 -21.05 17.21
CA ASN A 516 9.03 -22.15 18.09
C ASN A 516 9.55 -23.40 17.35
N SER A 517 10.05 -23.28 16.14
CA SER A 517 10.52 -24.42 15.35
C SER A 517 11.81 -24.99 15.95
N ARG A 518 11.73 -26.16 16.56
CA ARG A 518 12.89 -26.88 17.09
C ARG A 518 13.60 -27.62 15.95
N MET A 519 14.84 -27.29 15.70
CA MET A 519 15.70 -28.05 14.82
C MET A 519 16.33 -29.17 15.63
N VAL A 520 16.35 -30.36 15.06
CA VAL A 520 17.04 -31.52 15.66
C VAL A 520 18.42 -31.64 15.01
N VAL A 521 19.45 -31.73 15.83
CA VAL A 521 20.85 -31.79 15.36
C VAL A 521 21.57 -32.92 16.12
N CYS A 522 22.42 -33.66 15.45
CA CYS A 522 23.27 -34.64 16.11
C CYS A 522 24.39 -33.94 16.89
N SER A 523 24.52 -34.25 18.18
CA SER A 523 25.58 -33.68 19.04
C SER A 523 26.98 -34.07 18.64
N GLN A 524 27.15 -35.19 17.94
CA GLN A 524 28.49 -35.71 17.56
C GLN A 524 28.92 -35.25 16.16
N CYS A 525 28.10 -35.49 15.12
CA CYS A 525 28.47 -35.19 13.75
C CYS A 525 27.86 -33.88 13.21
N GLY A 526 26.92 -33.27 13.95
CA GLY A 526 26.24 -32.05 13.51
C GLY A 526 25.20 -32.25 12.39
N GLU A 527 24.86 -33.52 12.06
CA GLU A 527 23.88 -33.85 11.05
C GLU A 527 22.47 -33.37 11.46
N VAL A 528 21.76 -32.80 10.51
CA VAL A 528 20.38 -32.39 10.67
C VAL A 528 19.49 -33.29 9.81
N PRO A 529 18.45 -33.95 10.35
CA PRO A 529 17.56 -34.77 9.55
C PRO A 529 16.98 -34.01 8.37
N THR A 530 17.20 -34.57 7.17
CA THR A 530 16.76 -33.96 5.90
C THR A 530 15.57 -34.72 5.30
N CYS A 531 14.75 -34.03 4.53
CA CYS A 531 13.64 -34.64 3.80
C CYS A 531 14.18 -35.48 2.64
N PRO A 532 13.82 -36.79 2.53
CA PRO A 532 14.31 -37.64 1.45
C PRO A 532 13.77 -37.25 0.07
N ARG A 533 12.71 -36.43 0.00
CA ARG A 533 12.09 -35.96 -1.24
C ARG A 533 12.55 -34.58 -1.70
N CYS A 534 12.87 -33.70 -0.75
CA CYS A 534 13.15 -32.28 -1.03
C CYS A 534 14.55 -31.86 -0.65
N SER A 535 15.33 -32.70 0.03
CA SER A 535 16.69 -32.42 0.56
C SER A 535 16.76 -31.18 1.48
N VAL A 536 15.62 -30.70 1.99
CA VAL A 536 15.56 -29.61 2.98
C VAL A 536 15.51 -30.19 4.40
N HIS A 537 15.97 -29.42 5.38
CA HIS A 537 15.92 -29.85 6.78
C HIS A 537 14.49 -30.03 7.27
N LEU A 538 14.26 -31.10 8.00
CA LEU A 538 12.98 -31.38 8.64
C LEU A 538 12.81 -30.56 9.92
N THR A 539 11.62 -30.12 10.19
CA THR A 539 11.25 -29.38 11.39
C THR A 539 10.52 -30.29 12.37
N TYR A 540 10.95 -30.27 13.64
CA TYR A 540 10.25 -31.01 14.68
C TYR A 540 9.03 -30.24 15.19
N HIS A 541 7.88 -30.92 15.20
CA HIS A 541 6.63 -30.43 15.73
C HIS A 541 6.31 -31.11 17.06
N SER A 542 6.35 -30.32 18.15
CA SER A 542 6.11 -30.83 19.50
C SER A 542 4.67 -31.33 19.73
N ALA A 543 3.70 -30.80 18.97
CA ALA A 543 2.29 -31.20 19.08
C ALA A 543 2.03 -32.65 18.67
N ASN A 544 2.82 -33.20 17.75
CA ASN A 544 2.64 -34.58 17.26
C ASN A 544 3.91 -35.44 17.40
N GLY A 545 5.01 -34.91 17.97
CA GLY A 545 6.25 -35.63 18.17
C GLY A 545 6.99 -36.05 16.88
N ARG A 546 6.70 -35.41 15.75
CA ARG A 546 7.22 -35.83 14.43
C ARG A 546 8.09 -34.77 13.77
N LEU A 547 9.00 -35.25 12.93
CA LEU A 547 9.76 -34.43 11.98
C LEU A 547 8.94 -34.26 10.71
N MET A 548 8.73 -33.01 10.26
CA MET A 548 7.90 -32.69 9.10
C MET A 548 8.62 -31.80 8.10
N CYS A 549 8.39 -32.04 6.82
CA CYS A 549 8.82 -31.20 5.72
C CYS A 549 7.73 -30.19 5.36
N HIS A 550 8.00 -28.91 5.48
CA HIS A 550 7.04 -27.87 5.11
C HIS A 550 6.89 -27.64 3.60
N TYR A 551 7.74 -28.29 2.78
CA TYR A 551 7.63 -28.20 1.32
C TYR A 551 6.70 -29.25 0.72
N CYS A 552 6.85 -30.50 1.11
CA CYS A 552 6.09 -31.60 0.51
C CYS A 552 5.16 -32.34 1.49
N GLY A 553 5.10 -31.91 2.75
CA GLY A 553 4.27 -32.56 3.78
C GLY A 553 4.81 -33.92 4.26
N HIS A 554 6.00 -34.37 3.79
CA HIS A 554 6.60 -35.60 4.30
C HIS A 554 6.77 -35.53 5.82
N SER A 555 6.36 -36.60 6.52
CA SER A 555 6.43 -36.69 7.98
C SER A 555 7.01 -38.04 8.40
N GLN A 556 7.98 -37.99 9.33
CA GLN A 556 8.57 -39.18 9.90
C GLN A 556 8.70 -39.07 11.44
N PRO A 557 8.76 -40.16 12.19
CA PRO A 557 9.03 -40.11 13.62
C PRO A 557 10.44 -39.56 13.86
N LEU A 558 10.64 -38.99 15.05
CA LEU A 558 11.98 -38.60 15.49
C LEU A 558 12.82 -39.87 15.72
N PRO A 559 13.97 -40.06 15.06
CA PRO A 559 14.87 -41.17 15.36
C PRO A 559 15.41 -41.05 16.79
N GLU A 560 15.64 -42.16 17.47
CA GLU A 560 16.28 -42.16 18.81
C GLU A 560 17.74 -41.75 18.73
N LEU A 561 18.42 -42.15 17.68
CA LEU A 561 19.82 -41.85 17.42
C LEU A 561 20.02 -41.29 16.02
N CYS A 562 21.13 -40.63 15.81
CA CYS A 562 21.51 -40.11 14.50
C CYS A 562 21.66 -41.25 13.48
N PRO A 563 20.96 -41.22 12.33
CA PRO A 563 21.09 -42.27 11.33
C PRO A 563 22.47 -42.31 10.66
N HIS A 564 23.30 -41.27 10.82
CA HIS A 564 24.64 -41.19 10.21
C HIS A 564 25.76 -41.71 11.13
N CYS A 565 25.72 -41.37 12.42
CA CYS A 565 26.85 -41.70 13.34
C CYS A 565 26.39 -42.35 14.65
N TYR A 566 25.11 -42.62 14.81
CA TYR A 566 24.47 -43.18 16.02
C TYR A 566 24.66 -42.32 17.28
N GLY A 567 25.04 -41.03 17.11
CA GLY A 567 25.13 -40.07 18.19
C GLY A 567 23.75 -39.60 18.67
N ARG A 568 23.71 -39.01 19.85
CA ARG A 568 22.46 -38.47 20.43
C ARG A 568 21.96 -37.25 19.62
N LEU A 569 20.66 -37.23 19.37
CA LEU A 569 19.99 -36.10 18.76
C LEU A 569 19.58 -35.10 19.85
N GLN A 570 19.84 -33.84 19.60
CA GLN A 570 19.51 -32.75 20.50
C GLN A 570 18.65 -31.71 19.79
N PHE A 571 17.76 -31.06 20.55
CA PHE A 571 16.95 -29.95 20.05
C PHE A 571 17.76 -28.66 20.14
N VAL A 572 18.01 -28.05 18.99
CA VAL A 572 18.73 -26.79 18.88
C VAL A 572 17.78 -25.73 18.30
N GLY A 573 17.87 -24.55 18.84
CA GLY A 573 17.09 -23.37 18.42
C GLY A 573 16.09 -22.94 19.51
N MET A 574 16.30 -21.73 19.96
CA MET A 574 15.37 -21.04 20.86
C MET A 574 14.62 -20.00 20.06
N GLY A 575 13.29 -19.90 20.25
CA GLY A 575 12.52 -18.75 19.83
C GLY A 575 12.85 -17.54 20.71
N THR A 576 12.47 -16.34 20.26
CA THR A 576 12.70 -15.09 20.98
C THR A 576 12.19 -15.14 22.42
N GLN A 577 11.04 -15.76 22.65
CA GLN A 577 10.46 -15.89 23.98
C GLN A 577 11.33 -16.75 24.91
N LYS A 578 11.73 -17.94 24.48
CA LYS A 578 12.60 -18.81 25.29
C LYS A 578 13.97 -18.22 25.54
N LEU A 579 14.50 -17.48 24.56
CA LEU A 579 15.76 -16.77 24.74
C LEU A 579 15.62 -15.64 25.75
N GLN A 580 14.49 -14.93 25.74
CA GLN A 580 14.20 -13.93 26.76
C GLN A 580 14.13 -14.55 28.15
N GLU A 581 13.38 -15.64 28.33
CA GLU A 581 13.27 -16.37 29.60
C GLU A 581 14.65 -16.84 30.10
N ALA A 582 15.48 -17.40 29.21
CA ALA A 582 16.82 -17.84 29.57
C ALA A 582 17.79 -16.69 29.94
N LEU A 583 17.64 -15.54 29.30
CA LEU A 583 18.41 -14.34 29.62
C LEU A 583 17.96 -13.70 30.94
N GLU A 584 16.64 -13.64 31.20
CA GLU A 584 16.08 -13.15 32.48
C GLU A 584 16.52 -14.02 33.65
N GLU A 585 16.61 -15.34 33.44
CA GLU A 585 17.12 -16.28 34.43
C GLU A 585 18.64 -16.13 34.67
N SER A 586 19.41 -15.86 33.58
CA SER A 586 20.85 -15.66 33.65
C SER A 586 21.27 -14.31 34.23
N TYR A 587 20.47 -13.28 34.00
CA TYR A 587 20.75 -11.88 34.39
C TYR A 587 19.58 -11.28 35.21
N PRO A 588 19.37 -11.72 36.46
CA PRO A 588 18.26 -11.23 37.27
C PRO A 588 18.33 -9.71 37.48
N GLY A 589 17.20 -9.03 37.26
CA GLY A 589 17.10 -7.57 37.41
C GLY A 589 17.56 -6.75 36.20
N VAL A 590 18.01 -7.38 35.11
CA VAL A 590 18.32 -6.73 33.85
C VAL A 590 17.06 -6.69 32.98
N GLU A 591 16.65 -5.51 32.55
CA GLU A 591 15.51 -5.38 31.62
C GLU A 591 15.89 -5.85 30.21
N ILE A 592 15.14 -6.84 29.70
CA ILE A 592 15.31 -7.38 28.34
C ILE A 592 14.09 -7.02 27.53
N MET A 593 14.26 -6.17 26.55
CA MET A 593 13.18 -5.74 25.67
C MET A 593 13.12 -6.62 24.42
N ARG A 594 11.96 -7.25 24.19
CA ARG A 594 11.70 -8.06 23.00
C ARG A 594 10.97 -7.27 21.93
N MET A 595 11.44 -7.39 20.69
CA MET A 595 10.87 -6.74 19.52
C MET A 595 10.62 -7.75 18.39
N ASP A 596 9.44 -8.33 18.39
CA ASP A 596 8.96 -9.25 17.34
C ASP A 596 7.51 -8.92 16.93
N ALA A 597 6.98 -9.65 15.95
CA ALA A 597 5.64 -9.38 15.42
C ALA A 597 4.52 -9.58 16.46
N ASP A 598 4.76 -10.39 17.49
CA ASP A 598 3.76 -10.77 18.49
C ASP A 598 3.71 -9.78 19.66
N THR A 599 4.77 -8.98 19.85
CA THR A 599 4.88 -8.00 20.95
C THR A 599 4.33 -6.62 20.61
N ILE A 600 4.02 -6.37 19.32
CA ILE A 600 3.56 -5.07 18.86
C ILE A 600 2.04 -5.00 18.96
N THR A 601 1.56 -4.24 19.93
CA THR A 601 0.15 -3.89 20.07
C THR A 601 -0.13 -2.53 19.43
N ALA A 602 -1.41 -2.22 19.19
CA ALA A 602 -1.84 -0.92 18.65
C ALA A 602 -1.41 0.29 19.50
N THR A 603 -1.02 0.05 20.76
CA THR A 603 -0.61 1.07 21.73
C THR A 603 0.92 1.25 21.85
N GLN A 604 1.73 0.29 21.39
CA GLN A 604 3.19 0.39 21.41
C GLN A 604 3.73 0.29 19.97
N SER A 605 4.01 1.44 19.37
CA SER A 605 4.64 1.49 18.06
C SER A 605 6.11 1.04 18.15
N HIS A 606 6.66 0.52 17.05
CA HIS A 606 8.10 0.20 16.93
C HIS A 606 9.01 1.36 17.38
N GLU A 607 8.57 2.58 17.15
CA GLU A 607 9.29 3.80 17.46
C GLU A 607 9.49 4.00 18.95
N VAL A 608 8.42 3.84 19.73
CA VAL A 608 8.50 4.00 21.19
C VAL A 608 9.49 2.99 21.79
N LEU A 609 9.52 1.75 21.28
CA LEU A 609 10.48 0.74 21.72
C LEU A 609 11.91 1.10 21.31
N LEU A 610 12.12 1.54 20.06
CA LEU A 610 13.44 1.97 19.58
C LEU A 610 13.93 3.22 20.32
N ASP A 611 13.08 4.17 20.62
CA ASP A 611 13.45 5.37 21.37
C ASP A 611 13.86 5.03 22.81
N ARG A 612 13.15 4.13 23.47
CA ARG A 612 13.57 3.65 24.81
C ARG A 612 14.97 3.03 24.75
N PHE A 613 15.26 2.26 23.72
CA PHE A 613 16.60 1.69 23.53
C PHE A 613 17.63 2.77 23.20
N ARG A 614 17.34 3.70 22.28
CA ARG A 614 18.23 4.84 21.94
C ARG A 614 18.61 5.68 23.16
N TRP A 615 17.67 5.92 24.06
CA TRP A 615 17.90 6.70 25.27
C TRP A 615 18.53 5.87 26.41
N LYS A 616 19.11 4.70 26.10
CA LYS A 616 19.77 3.79 27.05
C LYS A 616 18.91 3.39 28.25
N GLN A 617 17.58 3.36 28.08
CA GLN A 617 16.67 2.92 29.13
C GLN A 617 16.61 1.40 29.30
N VAL A 618 17.06 0.65 28.28
CA VAL A 618 17.07 -0.81 28.26
C VAL A 618 18.44 -1.32 27.82
N PRO A 619 19.11 -2.20 28.58
CA PRO A 619 20.45 -2.68 28.26
C PRO A 619 20.47 -3.76 27.15
N ILE A 620 19.44 -4.62 27.06
CA ILE A 620 19.41 -5.70 26.07
C ILE A 620 18.14 -5.61 25.21
N LEU A 621 18.33 -5.52 23.89
CA LEU A 621 17.28 -5.59 22.89
C LEU A 621 17.36 -6.93 22.16
N LEU A 622 16.27 -7.71 22.21
CA LEU A 622 16.15 -9.02 21.57
C LEU A 622 15.10 -8.97 20.45
N GLY A 623 15.40 -9.47 19.28
CA GLY A 623 14.39 -9.53 18.23
C GLY A 623 14.78 -10.23 16.95
N THR A 624 13.86 -10.17 15.97
CA THR A 624 14.01 -10.72 14.63
C THR A 624 14.23 -9.60 13.62
N GLN A 625 14.06 -9.84 12.34
CA GLN A 625 14.34 -8.97 11.19
C GLN A 625 14.14 -7.45 11.36
N LYS A 626 13.28 -7.01 12.28
CA LYS A 626 12.95 -5.58 12.47
C LYS A 626 13.93 -4.81 13.36
N ILE A 627 14.84 -5.52 14.02
CA ILE A 627 15.77 -4.95 15.02
C ILE A 627 17.00 -4.29 14.41
N GLY A 628 17.36 -4.63 13.16
CA GLY A 628 18.63 -4.22 12.52
C GLY A 628 18.81 -2.71 12.30
N ARG A 629 17.85 -1.87 12.69
CA ARG A 629 17.90 -0.40 12.58
C ARG A 629 17.93 0.33 13.92
N ALA A 630 18.10 -0.37 15.02
CA ALA A 630 18.21 0.25 16.33
C ALA A 630 19.45 1.17 16.48
N HIS A 631 20.37 1.12 15.52
CA HIS A 631 21.64 1.85 15.52
C HIS A 631 21.79 2.93 14.43
N VAL A 632 20.74 3.27 13.69
CA VAL A 632 20.81 4.31 12.65
C VAL A 632 20.18 5.61 13.12
#